data_4d220343c86f90514e4c0f26f69b6517
#
_entry.id   4d220343c86f90514e4c0f26f69b6517
#
_cell.length_a   1.000
_cell.length_b   1.000
_cell.length_c   1.000
_cell.angle_alpha   90.00
_cell.angle_beta   90.00
_cell.angle_gamma   90.00
#
_symmetry.space_group_name_H-M   'P 1'
#
loop_
_entity.id
_entity.type
_entity.pdbx_description
1 polymer ?
#
loop_
_entity_poly.entity_id
_entity_poly.type
_entity_poly.pdbx_seq_one_letter_code
_entity_poly.pdbx_strand_id
1 'polypeptide(L)'
;MVTATGIAPGSEMTAQMEQVEERNVSGVLHIASIFASHMVLQRNKPIAVFGALAADCAGMEVVAEIHDFDGSLIAQEHAYSSQNVVNGFSQWRVMLPAQPEGGPYTLRIVAGNDAIEFDDVLIGEVWLAGGQSNMELELRNSEHADQALEDCADPLLRFYNVPKTGVINRNAENTSSWQESSPENSGVMSSVAYYFARKLRSELDSDLPVGIVDCYIGGTSISCWMSEDALNSSDAGRDYLTRYQRAIAGKTQQQFELETSEWESQVDEWNANVAAAREADSDIAQEKLNEQFGACPWPPPLTPTSQWRPCGPFHAMLERIMPYSLAGFLWYQGEEDEQYCGFYRELLGMMIGEWRALWSESLPFLIVQLPQWIDKKVDEGDGDPMLWPVLREAQWDAAQSIDNVFAICTMDCGEYNNI
;
A
#
# COMPACT_ATOMS: atom_id res chain seq x y z
N MET A 1 -36.19 34.00 1.56
CA MET A 1 -34.78 34.28 1.88
C MET A 1 -34.49 33.74 3.26
N VAL A 2 -33.89 32.58 3.34
CA VAL A 2 -33.32 32.03 4.58
C VAL A 2 -31.95 31.55 4.14
N THR A 3 -30.93 32.20 4.65
CA THR A 3 -29.54 31.89 4.42
C THR A 3 -29.16 30.67 5.28
N ALA A 4 -28.85 29.56 4.65
CA ALA A 4 -28.24 28.39 5.28
C ALA A 4 -26.73 28.62 5.38
N THR A 5 -26.24 28.86 6.58
CA THR A 5 -24.82 28.78 6.91
C THR A 5 -24.45 27.31 7.06
N GLY A 6 -23.75 26.77 6.06
CA GLY A 6 -23.19 25.43 6.09
C GLY A 6 -21.96 25.41 7.02
N ILE A 7 -22.03 24.64 8.08
CA ILE A 7 -20.86 24.20 8.87
C ILE A 7 -20.51 22.82 8.33
N ALA A 8 -19.30 22.69 7.82
CA ALA A 8 -18.77 21.42 7.36
C ALA A 8 -18.46 20.52 8.57
N PRO A 9 -19.01 19.30 8.69
CA PRO A 9 -18.84 18.46 9.88
C PRO A 9 -17.57 17.60 9.85
N GLY A 10 -16.55 17.95 9.09
CA GLY A 10 -15.34 17.13 8.99
C GLY A 10 -14.13 17.62 9.79
N SER A 11 -14.07 18.91 10.11
CA SER A 11 -12.83 19.50 10.66
C SER A 11 -12.68 19.39 12.20
N GLU A 12 -13.76 19.17 12.94
CA GLU A 12 -13.67 19.08 14.41
C GLU A 12 -13.44 17.65 14.91
N MET A 13 -13.85 16.62 14.16
CA MET A 13 -13.59 15.22 14.55
C MET A 13 -12.15 14.78 14.26
N THR A 14 -11.52 15.31 13.22
CA THR A 14 -10.11 15.05 12.92
C THR A 14 -9.18 15.62 14.00
N ALA A 15 -9.53 16.78 14.56
CA ALA A 15 -8.72 17.42 15.60
C ALA A 15 -8.80 16.73 16.99
N GLN A 16 -9.85 15.95 17.27
CA GLN A 16 -10.00 15.24 18.54
C GLN A 16 -9.33 13.86 18.56
N MET A 17 -9.04 13.27 17.42
CA MET A 17 -8.33 11.98 17.32
C MET A 17 -6.79 12.11 17.29
N GLU A 18 -6.25 13.32 17.19
CA GLU A 18 -4.80 13.59 17.18
C GLU A 18 -4.12 13.59 18.56
N GLN A 19 -4.83 13.32 19.65
CA GLN A 19 -4.24 13.21 21.01
C GLN A 19 -3.88 11.75 21.37
N VAL A 20 -3.07 11.09 20.54
CA VAL A 20 -2.33 9.89 20.96
C VAL A 20 -0.91 10.30 21.28
N GLU A 21 -0.50 10.01 22.51
CA GLU A 21 0.76 10.36 23.17
C GLU A 21 1.96 10.44 22.24
N GLU A 22 2.51 11.65 22.12
CA GLU A 22 3.86 11.86 21.58
C GLU A 22 4.86 11.13 22.47
N ARG A 23 5.38 10.00 22.00
CA ARG A 23 6.64 9.52 22.55
C ARG A 23 7.70 10.56 22.22
N ASN A 24 8.33 11.12 23.25
CA ASN A 24 9.49 12.00 23.19
C ASN A 24 10.53 11.46 22.24
N VAL A 25 10.47 11.81 20.96
CA VAL A 25 11.60 11.78 20.07
C VAL A 25 12.35 13.08 20.41
N SER A 26 13.42 12.97 21.18
CA SER A 26 14.28 14.09 21.56
C SER A 26 15.10 14.52 20.36
N GLY A 27 14.51 15.27 19.44
CA GLY A 27 15.17 15.79 18.25
C GLY A 27 14.23 16.63 17.42
N VAL A 28 14.76 17.60 16.71
CA VAL A 28 13.99 18.45 15.80
C VAL A 28 13.81 17.81 14.42
N LEU A 29 14.66 16.84 14.08
CA LEU A 29 14.71 16.18 12.77
C LEU A 29 13.88 14.87 12.78
N HIS A 30 12.88 14.83 11.94
CA HIS A 30 12.05 13.64 11.69
C HIS A 30 12.22 13.22 10.23
N ILE A 31 12.30 11.92 9.97
CA ILE A 31 12.34 11.35 8.63
C ILE A 31 11.14 10.41 8.41
N ALA A 32 10.69 10.28 7.16
CA ALA A 32 9.62 9.33 6.84
C ALA A 32 10.05 7.89 7.17
N SER A 33 9.13 7.10 7.71
CA SER A 33 9.41 5.77 8.27
C SER A 33 9.95 4.74 7.26
N ILE A 34 9.74 4.99 5.98
CA ILE A 34 10.28 4.14 4.91
C ILE A 34 11.82 4.21 4.84
N PHE A 35 12.45 5.28 5.37
CA PHE A 35 13.90 5.37 5.48
C PHE A 35 14.36 4.63 6.74
N ALA A 36 15.05 3.53 6.56
CA ALA A 36 15.62 2.71 7.61
C ALA A 36 16.88 2.02 7.09
N SER A 37 17.71 1.47 7.98
CA SER A 37 18.79 0.58 7.57
C SER A 37 18.25 -0.58 6.74
N HIS A 38 19.07 -1.14 5.88
CA HIS A 38 18.74 -2.18 4.90
C HIS A 38 17.84 -1.72 3.73
N MET A 39 17.49 -0.45 3.61
CA MET A 39 16.66 0.04 2.49
C MET A 39 17.35 -0.11 1.13
N VAL A 40 16.52 -0.15 0.07
CA VAL A 40 16.97 -0.02 -1.32
C VAL A 40 16.48 1.31 -1.86
N LEU A 41 17.38 2.15 -2.35
CA LEU A 41 17.10 3.41 -3.03
C LEU A 41 17.06 3.21 -4.55
N GLN A 42 16.21 3.94 -5.27
CA GLN A 42 16.06 3.78 -6.72
C GLN A 42 17.31 4.28 -7.47
N ARG A 43 17.88 3.41 -8.32
CA ARG A 43 19.00 3.73 -9.20
C ARG A 43 18.61 4.62 -10.38
N ASN A 44 19.60 5.28 -10.99
CA ASN A 44 19.52 6.01 -12.27
C ASN A 44 18.45 7.11 -12.32
N LYS A 45 17.93 7.53 -11.16
CA LYS A 45 16.98 8.62 -10.97
C LYS A 45 17.39 9.47 -9.78
N PRO A 46 16.98 10.76 -9.69
CA PRO A 46 17.13 11.53 -8.47
C PRO A 46 16.46 10.81 -7.29
N ILE A 47 17.16 10.76 -6.16
CA ILE A 47 16.70 10.07 -4.95
C ILE A 47 16.07 11.10 -4.04
N ALA A 48 14.75 10.99 -3.84
CA ALA A 48 14.01 11.84 -2.91
C ALA A 48 14.21 11.34 -1.47
N VAL A 49 14.80 12.18 -0.61
CA VAL A 49 14.89 11.98 0.84
C VAL A 49 14.02 13.04 1.51
N PHE A 50 13.08 12.65 2.38
CA PHE A 50 12.08 13.58 2.88
C PHE A 50 11.63 13.28 4.31
N GLY A 51 11.06 14.32 4.94
CA GLY A 51 10.61 14.24 6.31
C GLY A 51 10.08 15.58 6.80
N ALA A 52 10.19 15.83 8.10
CA ALA A 52 9.73 17.05 8.74
C ALA A 52 10.72 17.55 9.79
N LEU A 53 10.68 18.84 10.06
CA LEU A 53 11.32 19.47 11.22
C LEU A 53 10.23 19.94 12.19
N ALA A 54 10.57 20.05 13.48
CA ALA A 54 9.72 20.72 14.44
C ALA A 54 9.43 22.17 13.99
N ALA A 55 8.27 22.70 14.37
CA ALA A 55 7.75 24.00 13.90
C ALA A 55 8.70 25.19 14.09
N ASP A 56 9.45 25.20 15.18
CA ASP A 56 10.44 26.24 15.53
C ASP A 56 11.70 26.19 14.66
N CYS A 57 11.86 25.13 13.86
CA CYS A 57 12.94 24.94 12.90
C CYS A 57 12.50 25.17 11.44
N ALA A 58 11.34 25.80 11.21
CA ALA A 58 10.87 26.12 9.87
C ALA A 58 11.88 27.00 9.11
N GLY A 59 12.20 26.62 7.85
CA GLY A 59 13.22 27.29 7.03
C GLY A 59 14.65 26.90 7.36
N MET A 60 14.89 25.92 8.22
CA MET A 60 16.22 25.38 8.47
C MET A 60 16.72 24.53 7.30
N GLU A 61 18.02 24.58 7.07
CA GLU A 61 18.69 23.72 6.09
C GLU A 61 18.74 22.28 6.55
N VAL A 62 18.44 21.37 5.62
CA VAL A 62 18.60 19.91 5.76
C VAL A 62 19.56 19.44 4.69
N VAL A 63 20.56 18.66 5.08
CA VAL A 63 21.57 18.07 4.20
C VAL A 63 21.38 16.56 4.20
N ALA A 64 21.36 15.92 3.03
CA ALA A 64 21.41 14.47 2.87
C ALA A 64 22.72 14.07 2.17
N GLU A 65 23.35 13.02 2.66
CA GLU A 65 24.65 12.52 2.22
C GLU A 65 24.59 11.00 2.02
N ILE A 66 25.22 10.51 0.95
CA ILE A 66 25.51 9.07 0.78
C ILE A 66 27.01 8.88 0.92
N HIS A 67 27.40 7.99 1.79
CA HIS A 67 28.81 7.64 2.04
C HIS A 67 29.06 6.17 1.67
N ASP A 68 30.23 5.89 1.13
CA ASP A 68 30.73 4.53 0.92
C ASP A 68 31.18 3.88 2.23
N PHE A 69 31.47 2.59 2.20
CA PHE A 69 31.87 1.76 3.35
C PHE A 69 33.15 2.29 4.05
N ASP A 70 34.01 3.04 3.35
CA ASP A 70 35.21 3.65 3.90
C ASP A 70 34.98 5.10 4.42
N GLY A 71 33.71 5.58 4.38
CA GLY A 71 33.32 6.92 4.78
C GLY A 71 33.51 8.00 3.71
N SER A 72 33.92 7.62 2.48
CA SER A 72 34.04 8.57 1.38
C SER A 72 32.68 9.08 0.92
N LEU A 73 32.56 10.39 0.73
CA LEU A 73 31.31 11.00 0.25
C LEU A 73 31.08 10.67 -1.23
N ILE A 74 29.93 10.03 -1.52
CA ILE A 74 29.49 9.63 -2.87
C ILE A 74 28.58 10.70 -3.47
N ALA A 75 27.58 11.15 -2.67
CA ALA A 75 26.60 12.16 -3.09
C ALA A 75 26.19 13.02 -1.90
N GLN A 76 25.91 14.29 -2.16
CA GLN A 76 25.39 15.22 -1.18
C GLN A 76 24.51 16.26 -1.86
N GLU A 77 23.41 16.60 -1.20
CA GLU A 77 22.55 17.72 -1.56
C GLU A 77 21.90 18.30 -0.31
N HIS A 78 21.32 19.51 -0.46
CA HIS A 78 20.63 20.21 0.61
C HIS A 78 19.31 20.82 0.14
N ALA A 79 18.44 21.07 1.09
CA ALA A 79 17.21 21.82 0.89
C ALA A 79 16.85 22.58 2.18
N TYR A 80 15.97 23.54 2.06
CA TYR A 80 15.41 24.24 3.23
C TYR A 80 14.01 23.68 3.52
N SER A 81 13.70 23.45 4.80
CA SER A 81 12.36 23.09 5.18
C SER A 81 11.36 24.22 4.87
N SER A 82 10.10 23.86 4.67
CA SER A 82 9.03 24.80 4.34
C SER A 82 8.91 25.89 5.42
N GLN A 83 8.61 27.13 5.01
CA GLN A 83 8.17 28.16 5.94
C GLN A 83 6.74 27.95 6.45
N ASN A 84 5.96 27.12 5.74
CA ASN A 84 4.61 26.75 6.13
C ASN A 84 4.65 25.57 7.11
N VAL A 85 4.13 25.79 8.31
CA VAL A 85 4.02 24.78 9.37
C VAL A 85 2.62 24.20 9.36
N VAL A 86 2.53 22.88 9.26
CA VAL A 86 1.27 22.12 9.30
C VAL A 86 1.35 21.13 10.46
N ASN A 87 0.37 21.16 11.35
CA ASN A 87 0.28 20.27 12.53
C ASN A 87 1.57 20.23 13.37
N GLY A 88 2.21 21.40 13.57
CA GLY A 88 3.43 21.49 14.36
C GLY A 88 4.72 21.09 13.62
N PHE A 89 4.66 20.81 12.33
CA PHE A 89 5.79 20.34 11.54
C PHE A 89 6.01 21.17 10.27
N SER A 90 7.28 21.36 9.92
CA SER A 90 7.75 21.95 8.68
C SER A 90 8.32 20.87 7.76
N GLN A 91 7.69 20.63 6.63
CA GLN A 91 8.10 19.57 5.68
C GLN A 91 9.38 19.93 4.96
N TRP A 92 10.22 18.95 4.69
CA TRP A 92 11.42 19.10 3.88
C TRP A 92 11.59 17.93 2.90
N ARG A 93 12.29 18.20 1.78
CA ARG A 93 12.68 17.21 0.79
C ARG A 93 14.01 17.59 0.17
N VAL A 94 14.96 16.68 0.23
CA VAL A 94 16.26 16.78 -0.46
C VAL A 94 16.22 15.84 -1.66
N MET A 95 16.71 16.28 -2.81
CA MET A 95 16.82 15.48 -4.03
C MET A 95 18.29 15.17 -4.31
N LEU A 96 18.76 14.02 -3.86
CA LEU A 96 20.11 13.56 -4.18
C LEU A 96 20.25 13.25 -5.67
N PRO A 97 21.42 13.46 -6.27
CA PRO A 97 21.67 13.14 -7.68
C PRO A 97 21.54 11.64 -7.93
N ALA A 98 21.11 11.29 -9.14
CA ALA A 98 21.02 9.90 -9.60
C ALA A 98 22.33 9.16 -9.38
N GLN A 99 22.24 7.95 -8.84
CA GLN A 99 23.36 7.05 -8.61
C GLN A 99 23.16 5.75 -9.42
N PRO A 100 24.23 5.09 -9.86
CA PRO A 100 24.16 3.73 -10.37
C PRO A 100 23.83 2.73 -9.25
N GLU A 101 23.52 1.50 -9.62
CA GLU A 101 23.40 0.40 -8.67
C GLU A 101 24.68 0.17 -7.88
N GLY A 102 24.54 -0.26 -6.62
CA GLY A 102 25.66 -0.57 -5.75
C GLY A 102 25.32 -0.58 -4.27
N GLY A 103 26.35 -0.55 -3.45
CA GLY A 103 26.30 -0.57 -1.99
C GLY A 103 27.10 -1.74 -1.40
N PRO A 104 27.08 -1.93 -0.07
CA PRO A 104 26.29 -1.13 0.89
C PRO A 104 26.87 0.26 1.14
N TYR A 105 25.98 1.22 1.34
CA TYR A 105 26.26 2.62 1.65
C TYR A 105 25.68 3.00 3.01
N THR A 106 26.09 4.19 3.52
CA THR A 106 25.44 4.88 4.64
C THR A 106 24.70 6.11 4.11
N LEU A 107 23.40 6.24 4.39
CA LEU A 107 22.63 7.47 4.18
C LEU A 107 22.61 8.27 5.49
N ARG A 108 23.12 9.51 5.44
CA ARG A 108 23.17 10.42 6.57
C ARG A 108 22.35 11.68 6.27
N ILE A 109 21.51 12.09 7.22
CA ILE A 109 20.68 13.29 7.14
C ILE A 109 21.03 14.19 8.33
N VAL A 110 21.28 15.49 8.05
CA VAL A 110 21.69 16.47 9.07
C VAL A 110 20.79 17.70 9.00
N ALA A 111 20.34 18.17 10.16
CA ALA A 111 19.66 19.44 10.32
C ALA A 111 20.14 20.13 11.62
N GLY A 112 20.86 21.24 11.50
CA GLY A 112 21.46 21.91 12.65
C GLY A 112 22.46 21.03 13.39
N ASN A 113 22.13 20.67 14.65
CA ASN A 113 22.94 19.76 15.47
C ASN A 113 22.46 18.31 15.47
N ASP A 114 21.32 18.05 14.84
CA ASP A 114 20.74 16.70 14.77
C ASP A 114 21.23 15.98 13.52
N ALA A 115 21.50 14.68 13.68
CA ALA A 115 21.84 13.80 12.57
C ALA A 115 21.18 12.43 12.77
N ILE A 116 20.74 11.85 11.65
CA ILE A 116 20.23 10.48 11.55
C ILE A 116 21.07 9.74 10.52
N GLU A 117 21.45 8.51 10.81
CA GLU A 117 22.24 7.65 9.92
C GLU A 117 21.53 6.31 9.74
N PHE A 118 21.58 5.80 8.50
CA PHE A 118 21.10 4.47 8.12
C PHE A 118 22.21 3.73 7.40
N ASP A 119 22.52 2.56 7.92
CA ASP A 119 23.56 1.70 7.38
C ASP A 119 22.99 0.64 6.44
N ASP A 120 23.89 -0.01 5.70
CA ASP A 120 23.56 -1.09 4.77
C ASP A 120 22.50 -0.69 3.74
N VAL A 121 22.64 0.51 3.18
CA VAL A 121 21.78 1.04 2.14
C VAL A 121 22.24 0.54 0.78
N LEU A 122 21.36 -0.06 0.01
CA LEU A 122 21.62 -0.46 -1.37
C LEU A 122 20.99 0.53 -2.36
N ILE A 123 21.53 0.60 -3.55
CA ILE A 123 20.95 1.33 -4.69
C ILE A 123 20.62 0.30 -5.77
N GLY A 124 19.36 0.23 -6.21
CA GLY A 124 18.88 -0.79 -7.14
C GLY A 124 17.52 -0.43 -7.73
N GLU A 125 16.73 -1.43 -8.10
CA GLU A 125 15.36 -1.25 -8.60
C GLU A 125 14.35 -1.30 -7.45
N VAL A 126 13.50 -0.29 -7.33
CA VAL A 126 12.47 -0.24 -6.27
C VAL A 126 11.08 -0.24 -6.89
N TRP A 127 10.25 -1.21 -6.50
CA TRP A 127 8.88 -1.35 -6.99
C TRP A 127 7.89 -1.30 -5.83
N LEU A 128 6.78 -0.59 -6.03
CA LEU A 128 5.67 -0.58 -5.09
C LEU A 128 4.64 -1.63 -5.53
N ALA A 129 4.34 -2.56 -4.64
CA ALA A 129 3.27 -3.55 -4.81
C ALA A 129 2.01 -3.06 -4.11
N GLY A 130 1.00 -2.66 -4.89
CA GLY A 130 -0.28 -2.14 -4.42
C GLY A 130 -1.45 -3.00 -4.83
N GLY A 131 -2.55 -2.94 -4.09
CA GLY A 131 -3.77 -3.67 -4.43
C GLY A 131 -4.54 -4.21 -3.23
N GLN A 132 -5.17 -5.38 -3.41
CA GLN A 132 -5.97 -6.02 -2.38
C GLN A 132 -5.51 -7.46 -2.09
N SER A 133 -6.39 -8.34 -1.65
CA SER A 133 -6.08 -9.68 -1.10
C SER A 133 -5.16 -10.54 -1.98
N ASN A 134 -5.31 -10.52 -3.30
CA ASN A 134 -4.43 -11.29 -4.19
C ASN A 134 -3.02 -10.69 -4.28
N MET A 135 -2.84 -9.38 -4.13
CA MET A 135 -1.52 -8.79 -3.92
C MET A 135 -1.00 -9.06 -2.50
N GLU A 136 -1.89 -9.08 -1.52
CA GLU A 136 -1.58 -9.35 -0.11
C GLU A 136 -1.25 -10.81 0.18
N LEU A 137 -1.52 -11.74 -0.75
CA LEU A 137 -1.23 -13.16 -0.55
C LEU A 137 0.23 -13.36 -0.15
N GLU A 138 0.44 -13.66 1.12
CA GLU A 138 1.76 -13.84 1.68
C GLU A 138 2.48 -15.08 1.09
N LEU A 139 3.78 -15.01 0.90
CA LEU A 139 4.59 -16.09 0.32
C LEU A 139 4.40 -17.43 1.06
N ARG A 140 4.29 -17.37 2.39
CA ARG A 140 4.04 -18.57 3.23
C ARG A 140 2.69 -19.26 2.98
N ASN A 141 1.75 -18.56 2.32
CA ASN A 141 0.41 -19.05 2.00
C ASN A 141 0.23 -19.37 0.51
N SER A 142 1.30 -19.21 -0.29
CA SER A 142 1.28 -19.50 -1.72
C SER A 142 1.46 -20.99 -1.99
N GLU A 143 1.11 -21.41 -3.21
CA GLU A 143 1.42 -22.77 -3.67
C GLU A 143 2.95 -23.02 -3.62
N HIS A 144 3.37 -24.18 -3.13
CA HIS A 144 4.78 -24.54 -2.93
C HIS A 144 5.57 -23.59 -1.99
N ALA A 145 4.89 -22.98 -1.00
CA ALA A 145 5.49 -22.03 -0.06
C ALA A 145 6.76 -22.58 0.62
N ASP A 146 6.76 -23.83 1.05
CA ASP A 146 7.91 -24.46 1.72
C ASP A 146 9.16 -24.39 0.83
N GLN A 147 9.06 -24.78 -0.44
CA GLN A 147 10.17 -24.72 -1.38
C GLN A 147 10.59 -23.25 -1.67
N ALA A 148 9.61 -22.35 -1.80
CA ALA A 148 9.91 -20.95 -2.03
C ALA A 148 10.67 -20.34 -0.86
N LEU A 149 10.31 -20.68 0.38
CA LEU A 149 10.97 -20.20 1.58
C LEU A 149 12.36 -20.82 1.78
N GLU A 150 12.55 -22.09 1.42
CA GLU A 150 13.89 -22.71 1.42
C GLU A 150 14.86 -22.02 0.44
N ASP A 151 14.36 -21.56 -0.71
CA ASP A 151 15.15 -20.97 -1.79
C ASP A 151 15.21 -19.43 -1.77
N CYS A 152 14.55 -18.75 -0.80
CA CYS A 152 14.39 -17.30 -0.83
C CYS A 152 15.57 -16.49 -0.31
N ALA A 153 16.58 -17.12 0.28
CA ALA A 153 17.72 -16.40 0.87
C ALA A 153 18.47 -15.57 -0.18
N ASP A 154 18.34 -14.26 -0.10
CA ASP A 154 18.92 -13.32 -1.06
C ASP A 154 19.11 -11.93 -0.42
N PRO A 155 20.34 -11.55 -0.01
CA PRO A 155 20.60 -10.27 0.65
C PRO A 155 20.42 -9.04 -0.26
N LEU A 156 20.32 -9.24 -1.57
CA LEU A 156 20.07 -8.18 -2.54
C LEU A 156 18.59 -8.04 -2.92
N LEU A 157 17.72 -8.95 -2.46
CA LEU A 157 16.27 -8.80 -2.50
C LEU A 157 15.81 -8.33 -1.11
N ARG A 158 15.22 -7.14 -1.05
CA ARG A 158 14.74 -6.55 0.20
C ARG A 158 13.32 -6.07 0.08
N PHE A 159 12.61 -6.05 1.18
CA PHE A 159 11.22 -5.60 1.21
C PHE A 159 10.89 -4.75 2.44
N TYR A 160 9.91 -3.89 2.28
CA TYR A 160 9.35 -3.04 3.33
C TYR A 160 7.84 -3.18 3.33
N ASN A 161 7.28 -3.67 4.43
CA ASN A 161 5.83 -3.73 4.61
C ASN A 161 5.33 -2.41 5.19
N VAL A 162 4.57 -1.64 4.38
CA VAL A 162 3.87 -0.45 4.87
C VAL A 162 2.80 -0.90 5.88
N PRO A 163 2.74 -0.31 7.08
CA PRO A 163 1.74 -0.70 8.08
C PRO A 163 0.32 -0.58 7.55
N LYS A 164 -0.44 -1.67 7.62
CA LYS A 164 -1.83 -1.74 7.15
C LYS A 164 -2.75 -1.01 8.12
N THR A 165 -3.29 0.12 7.70
CA THR A 165 -4.12 0.97 8.56
C THR A 165 -5.04 1.88 7.75
N GLY A 166 -6.20 2.22 8.33
CA GLY A 166 -7.12 3.20 7.77
C GLY A 166 -6.90 4.63 8.26
N VAL A 167 -6.05 4.80 9.28
CA VAL A 167 -5.65 6.10 9.86
C VAL A 167 -4.17 6.10 10.15
N ILE A 168 -3.53 7.27 10.18
CA ILE A 168 -2.09 7.37 10.46
C ILE A 168 -1.78 6.73 11.81
N ASN A 169 -0.87 5.77 11.83
CA ASN A 169 -0.41 5.05 13.00
C ASN A 169 1.11 5.14 13.13
N ARG A 170 1.58 6.18 13.79
CA ARG A 170 3.02 6.45 13.98
C ARG A 170 3.74 5.35 14.76
N ASN A 171 3.06 4.66 15.67
CA ASN A 171 3.67 3.54 16.39
C ASN A 171 3.97 2.36 15.45
N ALA A 172 3.04 2.03 14.56
CA ALA A 172 3.25 1.00 13.55
C ALA A 172 4.33 1.42 12.55
N GLU A 173 4.33 2.69 12.10
CA GLU A 173 5.38 3.23 11.24
C GLU A 173 6.77 3.11 11.88
N ASN A 174 6.91 3.44 13.15
CA ASN A 174 8.18 3.40 13.89
C ASN A 174 8.70 1.98 14.17
N THR A 175 7.87 0.97 13.98
CA THR A 175 8.25 -0.46 14.14
C THR A 175 8.46 -1.16 12.80
N SER A 176 8.09 -0.52 11.67
CA SER A 176 8.36 -1.04 10.34
C SER A 176 9.82 -0.86 9.97
N SER A 177 10.36 -1.83 9.24
CA SER A 177 11.75 -1.79 8.78
C SER A 177 11.90 -2.53 7.46
N TRP A 178 12.93 -2.20 6.72
CA TRP A 178 13.37 -3.00 5.59
C TRP A 178 13.95 -4.32 6.07
N GLN A 179 13.67 -5.38 5.33
CA GLN A 179 14.14 -6.72 5.65
C GLN A 179 14.81 -7.34 4.42
N GLU A 180 15.87 -8.10 4.65
CA GLU A 180 16.50 -8.95 3.63
C GLU A 180 15.61 -10.18 3.38
N SER A 181 15.57 -10.65 2.15
CA SER A 181 14.88 -11.91 1.85
C SER A 181 15.61 -13.09 2.48
N SER A 182 14.93 -13.76 3.40
CA SER A 182 15.41 -14.94 4.10
C SER A 182 14.26 -15.88 4.46
N PRO A 183 14.53 -17.17 4.75
CA PRO A 183 13.49 -18.09 5.21
C PRO A 183 12.70 -17.59 6.44
N GLU A 184 13.36 -16.82 7.32
CA GLU A 184 12.75 -16.27 8.52
C GLU A 184 11.84 -15.07 8.23
N ASN A 185 12.17 -14.26 7.22
CA ASN A 185 11.54 -12.96 6.96
C ASN A 185 10.54 -12.98 5.81
N SER A 186 10.84 -13.71 4.71
CA SER A 186 10.11 -13.59 3.45
C SER A 186 8.68 -14.14 3.49
N GLY A 187 8.34 -14.91 4.50
CA GLY A 187 7.00 -15.49 4.63
C GLY A 187 5.86 -14.47 4.63
N VAL A 188 6.11 -13.23 5.03
CA VAL A 188 5.11 -12.14 5.12
C VAL A 188 5.14 -11.20 3.90
N MET A 189 6.01 -11.43 2.94
CA MET A 189 6.08 -10.67 1.70
C MET A 189 4.96 -11.09 0.75
N SER A 190 4.49 -10.17 -0.09
CA SER A 190 3.61 -10.51 -1.22
C SER A 190 4.23 -11.61 -2.09
N SER A 191 3.53 -12.72 -2.30
CA SER A 191 4.00 -13.78 -3.21
C SER A 191 4.16 -13.27 -4.64
N VAL A 192 3.22 -12.45 -5.12
CA VAL A 192 3.27 -11.85 -6.46
C VAL A 192 4.50 -10.96 -6.60
N ALA A 193 4.75 -10.09 -5.63
CA ALA A 193 5.91 -9.19 -5.65
C ALA A 193 7.23 -9.96 -5.48
N TYR A 194 7.27 -11.01 -4.66
CA TYR A 194 8.43 -11.88 -4.50
C TYR A 194 8.83 -12.55 -5.82
N TYR A 195 7.88 -13.21 -6.50
CA TYR A 195 8.18 -13.88 -7.77
C TYR A 195 8.53 -12.89 -8.88
N PHE A 196 7.89 -11.71 -8.89
CA PHE A 196 8.28 -10.61 -9.78
C PHE A 196 9.73 -10.19 -9.54
N ALA A 197 10.11 -9.88 -8.30
CA ALA A 197 11.45 -9.42 -7.96
C ALA A 197 12.53 -10.47 -8.26
N ARG A 198 12.26 -11.72 -7.92
CA ARG A 198 13.13 -12.86 -8.23
C ARG A 198 13.34 -13.02 -9.74
N LYS A 199 12.26 -12.89 -10.52
CA LYS A 199 12.34 -12.96 -11.99
C LYS A 199 13.09 -11.76 -12.56
N LEU A 200 12.81 -10.56 -12.06
CA LEU A 200 13.48 -9.33 -12.51
C LEU A 200 15.00 -9.43 -12.34
N ARG A 201 15.46 -9.89 -11.18
CA ARG A 201 16.88 -10.10 -10.93
C ARG A 201 17.50 -11.14 -11.88
N SER A 202 16.82 -12.25 -12.12
CA SER A 202 17.32 -13.30 -13.00
C SER A 202 17.44 -12.87 -14.46
N GLU A 203 16.64 -11.90 -14.90
CA GLU A 203 16.61 -11.42 -16.29
C GLU A 203 17.54 -10.22 -16.55
N LEU A 204 17.70 -9.34 -15.55
CA LEU A 204 18.53 -8.13 -15.70
C LEU A 204 19.99 -8.41 -15.31
N ASP A 205 20.24 -8.61 -14.03
CA ASP A 205 21.56 -8.91 -13.47
C ASP A 205 21.38 -9.53 -12.08
N SER A 206 22.05 -10.64 -11.79
CA SER A 206 21.99 -11.29 -10.47
C SER A 206 22.56 -10.42 -9.37
N ASP A 207 23.45 -9.48 -9.67
CA ASP A 207 24.07 -8.56 -8.71
C ASP A 207 23.27 -7.26 -8.49
N LEU A 208 22.15 -7.10 -9.23
CA LEU A 208 21.26 -5.94 -9.10
C LEU A 208 20.43 -6.02 -7.81
N PRO A 209 20.54 -5.07 -6.86
CA PRO A 209 19.63 -4.99 -5.74
C PRO A 209 18.19 -4.70 -6.20
N VAL A 210 17.21 -5.36 -5.56
CA VAL A 210 15.78 -5.09 -5.77
C VAL A 210 15.11 -4.86 -4.43
N GLY A 211 14.37 -3.76 -4.34
CA GLY A 211 13.52 -3.42 -3.20
C GLY A 211 12.04 -3.50 -3.57
N ILE A 212 11.24 -4.13 -2.72
CA ILE A 212 9.79 -4.15 -2.83
C ILE A 212 9.20 -3.35 -1.67
N VAL A 213 8.29 -2.45 -1.99
CA VAL A 213 7.47 -1.73 -1.01
C VAL A 213 6.06 -2.31 -1.06
N ASP A 214 5.75 -3.16 -0.10
CA ASP A 214 4.45 -3.82 0.05
C ASP A 214 3.43 -2.84 0.64
N CYS A 215 2.46 -2.36 -0.17
CA CYS A 215 1.47 -1.34 0.17
C CYS A 215 0.07 -1.74 -0.31
N TYR A 216 -0.55 -2.68 0.35
CA TYR A 216 -1.83 -3.30 -0.01
C TYR A 216 -2.67 -3.63 1.21
N ILE A 217 -4.01 -3.75 1.02
CA ILE A 217 -4.96 -4.26 2.03
C ILE A 217 -6.05 -5.08 1.33
N GLY A 218 -6.28 -6.29 1.82
CA GLY A 218 -7.37 -7.15 1.35
C GLY A 218 -8.75 -6.50 1.49
N GLY A 219 -9.64 -6.73 0.51
CA GLY A 219 -11.00 -6.21 0.51
C GLY A 219 -11.12 -4.71 0.30
N THR A 220 -10.11 -4.04 -0.22
CA THR A 220 -10.18 -2.61 -0.53
C THR A 220 -10.66 -2.36 -1.95
N SER A 221 -11.66 -1.48 -2.12
CA SER A 221 -12.04 -0.96 -3.42
C SER A 221 -10.97 0.02 -3.94
N ILE A 222 -10.99 0.30 -5.23
CA ILE A 222 -10.09 1.27 -5.85
C ILE A 222 -10.20 2.65 -5.19
N SER A 223 -11.39 3.02 -4.69
CA SER A 223 -11.63 4.30 -4.02
C SER A 223 -10.82 4.48 -2.72
N CYS A 224 -10.36 3.40 -2.11
CA CYS A 224 -9.50 3.45 -0.91
C CYS A 224 -8.10 4.02 -1.22
N TRP A 225 -7.66 3.92 -2.47
CA TRP A 225 -6.33 4.26 -2.96
C TRP A 225 -6.24 5.56 -3.74
N MET A 226 -7.27 6.41 -3.63
CA MET A 226 -7.39 7.72 -4.28
C MET A 226 -7.69 8.80 -3.25
N SER A 227 -7.32 10.06 -3.56
CA SER A 227 -7.66 11.21 -2.72
C SER A 227 -9.12 11.61 -2.84
N GLU A 228 -9.63 12.37 -1.85
CA GLU A 228 -10.96 12.98 -1.93
C GLU A 228 -11.10 13.91 -3.13
N ASP A 229 -10.07 14.65 -3.48
CA ASP A 229 -10.08 15.56 -4.63
C ASP A 229 -10.24 14.79 -5.94
N ALA A 230 -9.50 13.68 -6.10
CA ALA A 230 -9.64 12.82 -7.25
C ALA A 230 -11.04 12.20 -7.33
N LEU A 231 -11.53 11.61 -6.24
CA LEU A 231 -12.88 11.02 -6.21
C LEU A 231 -13.97 12.06 -6.45
N ASN A 232 -13.87 13.27 -5.88
CA ASN A 232 -14.84 14.35 -6.11
C ASN A 232 -14.85 14.87 -7.55
N SER A 233 -13.81 14.63 -8.33
CA SER A 233 -13.71 15.11 -9.71
C SER A 233 -14.60 14.33 -10.70
N SER A 234 -15.11 13.14 -10.32
CA SER A 234 -15.95 12.30 -11.18
C SER A 234 -17.27 11.89 -10.52
N ASP A 235 -18.26 11.50 -11.34
CA ASP A 235 -19.53 10.96 -10.83
C ASP A 235 -19.32 9.61 -10.16
N ALA A 236 -18.47 8.78 -10.72
CA ALA A 236 -18.09 7.47 -10.17
C ALA A 236 -17.45 7.61 -8.77
N GLY A 237 -16.47 8.50 -8.61
CA GLY A 237 -15.84 8.74 -7.31
C GLY A 237 -16.80 9.33 -6.28
N ARG A 238 -17.64 10.31 -6.69
CA ARG A 238 -18.68 10.87 -5.80
C ARG A 238 -19.69 9.84 -5.33
N ASP A 239 -19.97 8.82 -6.12
CA ASP A 239 -20.87 7.73 -5.71
C ASP A 239 -20.23 6.91 -4.56
N TYR A 240 -18.94 6.57 -4.61
CA TYR A 240 -18.23 5.93 -3.49
C TYR A 240 -18.24 6.78 -2.22
N LEU A 241 -17.93 8.07 -2.34
CA LEU A 241 -17.97 9.00 -1.20
C LEU A 241 -19.38 9.11 -0.60
N THR A 242 -20.41 9.20 -1.44
CA THR A 242 -21.81 9.30 -1.00
C THR A 242 -22.27 8.04 -0.27
N ARG A 243 -21.91 6.86 -0.75
CA ARG A 243 -22.22 5.58 -0.08
C ARG A 243 -21.55 5.50 1.28
N TYR A 244 -20.28 5.85 1.36
CA TYR A 244 -19.56 5.92 2.61
C TYR A 244 -20.23 6.89 3.60
N GLN A 245 -20.53 8.12 3.17
CA GLN A 245 -21.18 9.10 4.02
C GLN A 245 -22.55 8.61 4.54
N ARG A 246 -23.33 7.91 3.72
CA ARG A 246 -24.59 7.28 4.15
C ARG A 246 -24.37 6.17 5.18
N ALA A 247 -23.32 5.37 5.02
CA ALA A 247 -23.02 4.26 5.91
C ALA A 247 -22.65 4.72 7.33
N ILE A 248 -21.99 5.89 7.45
CA ILE A 248 -21.56 6.44 8.74
C ILE A 248 -22.54 7.47 9.33
N ALA A 249 -23.50 7.97 8.54
CA ALA A 249 -24.37 9.07 8.93
C ALA A 249 -25.20 8.75 10.20
N GLY A 250 -25.16 9.66 11.18
CA GLY A 250 -25.95 9.59 12.39
C GLY A 250 -25.47 8.55 13.42
N LYS A 251 -24.38 7.85 13.17
CA LYS A 251 -23.77 6.92 14.12
C LYS A 251 -22.84 7.64 15.10
N THR A 252 -22.82 7.18 16.33
CA THR A 252 -21.88 7.63 17.35
C THR A 252 -20.62 6.76 17.38
N GLN A 253 -19.55 7.24 18.01
CA GLN A 253 -18.32 6.47 18.20
C GLN A 253 -18.58 5.12 18.88
N GLN A 254 -19.43 5.11 19.90
CA GLN A 254 -19.80 3.89 20.61
C GLN A 254 -20.53 2.87 19.71
N GLN A 255 -21.34 3.34 18.76
CA GLN A 255 -22.00 2.46 17.79
C GLN A 255 -21.00 1.87 16.80
N PHE A 256 -20.03 2.66 16.32
CA PHE A 256 -18.95 2.14 15.49
C PHE A 256 -18.13 1.06 16.21
N GLU A 257 -17.75 1.31 17.46
CA GLU A 257 -17.00 0.35 18.28
C GLU A 257 -17.78 -0.96 18.48
N LEU A 258 -19.08 -0.85 18.74
CA LEU A 258 -19.94 -2.02 18.92
C LEU A 258 -20.05 -2.83 17.61
N GLU A 259 -20.41 -2.18 16.50
CA GLU A 259 -20.54 -2.84 15.20
C GLU A 259 -19.24 -3.51 14.77
N THR A 260 -18.09 -2.86 14.99
CA THR A 260 -16.76 -3.42 14.70
C THR A 260 -16.48 -4.64 15.55
N SER A 261 -16.70 -4.55 16.86
CA SER A 261 -16.46 -5.66 17.80
C SER A 261 -17.38 -6.86 17.54
N GLU A 262 -18.64 -6.61 17.17
CA GLU A 262 -19.58 -7.67 16.79
C GLU A 262 -19.13 -8.38 15.50
N TRP A 263 -18.68 -7.61 14.50
CA TRP A 263 -18.16 -8.15 13.25
C TRP A 263 -16.86 -8.95 13.47
N GLU A 264 -15.91 -8.40 14.21
CA GLU A 264 -14.64 -9.09 14.56
C GLU A 264 -14.92 -10.43 15.25
N SER A 265 -15.85 -10.45 16.20
CA SER A 265 -16.25 -11.67 16.91
C SER A 265 -16.85 -12.72 15.97
N GLN A 266 -17.64 -12.30 14.97
CA GLN A 266 -18.21 -13.22 13.97
C GLN A 266 -17.11 -13.78 13.03
N VAL A 267 -16.16 -12.95 12.63
CA VAL A 267 -15.01 -13.36 11.81
C VAL A 267 -14.13 -14.34 12.58
N ASP A 268 -13.84 -14.07 13.84
CA ASP A 268 -13.03 -14.94 14.70
C ASP A 268 -13.68 -16.30 14.89
N GLU A 269 -15.00 -16.33 15.14
CA GLU A 269 -15.77 -17.57 15.25
C GLU A 269 -15.75 -18.35 13.92
N TRP A 270 -15.96 -17.67 12.80
CA TRP A 270 -15.91 -18.28 11.47
C TRP A 270 -14.53 -18.87 11.17
N ASN A 271 -13.46 -18.11 11.42
CA ASN A 271 -12.07 -18.55 11.23
C ASN A 271 -11.72 -19.76 12.10
N ALA A 272 -12.14 -19.78 13.37
CA ALA A 272 -11.91 -20.90 14.27
C ALA A 272 -12.61 -22.18 13.78
N ASN A 273 -13.86 -22.05 13.30
CA ASN A 273 -14.62 -23.17 12.76
C ASN A 273 -13.96 -23.72 11.47
N VAL A 274 -13.53 -22.84 10.56
CA VAL A 274 -12.84 -23.22 9.33
C VAL A 274 -11.49 -23.88 9.63
N ALA A 275 -10.73 -23.34 10.56
CA ALA A 275 -9.44 -23.91 10.96
C ALA A 275 -9.61 -25.33 11.53
N ALA A 276 -10.59 -25.54 12.41
CA ALA A 276 -10.89 -26.87 12.97
C ALA A 276 -11.35 -27.87 11.90
N ALA A 277 -12.13 -27.43 10.93
CA ALA A 277 -12.57 -28.29 9.83
C ALA A 277 -11.40 -28.69 8.91
N ARG A 278 -10.49 -27.76 8.61
CA ARG A 278 -9.29 -28.02 7.80
C ARG A 278 -8.25 -28.87 8.54
N GLU A 279 -8.17 -28.77 9.87
CA GLU A 279 -7.35 -29.69 10.67
C GLU A 279 -7.86 -31.14 10.59
N ALA A 280 -9.18 -31.31 10.51
CA ALA A 280 -9.80 -32.63 10.37
C ALA A 280 -9.75 -33.18 8.93
N ASP A 281 -9.83 -32.31 7.93
CA ASP A 281 -9.80 -32.64 6.50
C ASP A 281 -9.12 -31.49 5.75
N SER A 282 -7.80 -31.63 5.47
CA SER A 282 -7.00 -30.60 4.80
C SER A 282 -7.50 -30.24 3.40
N ASP A 283 -8.21 -31.16 2.74
CA ASP A 283 -8.70 -31.02 1.37
C ASP A 283 -10.16 -30.58 1.30
N ILE A 284 -10.75 -30.19 2.45
CA ILE A 284 -12.14 -29.75 2.49
C ILE A 284 -12.36 -28.53 1.60
N ALA A 285 -13.25 -28.65 0.62
CA ALA A 285 -13.57 -27.58 -0.30
C ALA A 285 -14.25 -26.41 0.42
N GLN A 286 -13.96 -25.17 0.00
CA GLN A 286 -14.55 -23.94 0.55
C GLN A 286 -16.09 -23.97 0.52
N GLU A 287 -16.69 -24.58 -0.50
CA GLU A 287 -18.13 -24.76 -0.62
C GLU A 287 -18.73 -25.52 0.56
N LYS A 288 -18.09 -26.62 0.99
CA LYS A 288 -18.53 -27.38 2.18
C LYS A 288 -18.36 -26.59 3.47
N LEU A 289 -17.31 -25.78 3.56
CA LEU A 289 -17.11 -24.86 4.69
C LEU A 289 -18.23 -23.81 4.73
N ASN A 290 -18.58 -23.24 3.58
CA ASN A 290 -19.67 -22.26 3.47
C ASN A 290 -21.05 -22.89 3.72
N GLU A 291 -21.26 -24.15 3.30
CA GLU A 291 -22.50 -24.91 3.64
C GLU A 291 -22.61 -25.18 5.14
N GLN A 292 -21.51 -25.48 5.80
CA GLN A 292 -21.48 -25.87 7.21
C GLN A 292 -21.51 -24.67 8.16
N PHE A 293 -20.78 -23.57 7.85
CA PHE A 293 -20.54 -22.43 8.74
C PHE A 293 -21.08 -21.09 8.20
N GLY A 294 -21.67 -21.10 7.00
CA GLY A 294 -21.99 -19.87 6.29
C GLY A 294 -20.79 -19.28 5.55
N ALA A 295 -21.05 -18.28 4.72
CA ALA A 295 -19.97 -17.49 4.11
C ALA A 295 -19.23 -16.68 5.19
N CYS A 296 -17.94 -16.37 4.94
CA CYS A 296 -17.18 -15.44 5.80
C CYS A 296 -17.97 -14.13 5.98
N PRO A 297 -18.09 -13.60 7.21
CA PRO A 297 -18.75 -12.32 7.45
C PRO A 297 -18.07 -11.19 6.66
N TRP A 298 -18.70 -10.76 5.57
CA TRP A 298 -18.23 -9.70 4.69
C TRP A 298 -19.42 -8.86 4.17
N PRO A 299 -19.32 -7.55 3.97
CA PRO A 299 -18.15 -6.70 4.22
C PRO A 299 -18.02 -6.26 5.70
N PRO A 300 -16.83 -5.76 6.12
CA PRO A 300 -16.65 -5.14 7.42
C PRO A 300 -17.45 -3.84 7.56
N PRO A 301 -17.82 -3.44 8.79
CA PRO A 301 -18.51 -2.18 9.00
C PRO A 301 -17.62 -0.98 8.64
N LEU A 302 -18.18 -0.05 7.87
CA LEU A 302 -17.48 1.21 7.56
C LEU A 302 -17.57 2.16 8.76
N THR A 303 -16.41 2.67 9.18
CA THR A 303 -16.24 3.66 10.25
C THR A 303 -15.35 4.82 9.77
N PRO A 304 -15.26 5.93 10.50
CA PRO A 304 -14.32 7.00 10.18
C PRO A 304 -12.83 6.58 10.21
N THR A 305 -12.52 5.45 10.83
CA THR A 305 -11.15 4.92 10.98
C THR A 305 -10.91 3.63 10.19
N SER A 306 -11.94 3.11 9.53
CA SER A 306 -11.87 1.85 8.76
C SER A 306 -10.84 1.96 7.63
N GLN A 307 -10.02 0.92 7.49
CA GLN A 307 -9.09 0.79 6.37
C GLN A 307 -9.78 0.51 5.01
N TRP A 308 -11.06 0.15 5.03
CA TRP A 308 -11.88 -0.09 3.83
C TRP A 308 -12.70 1.13 3.42
N ARG A 309 -12.53 2.28 4.10
CA ARG A 309 -13.20 3.52 3.70
C ARG A 309 -12.52 4.15 2.48
N PRO A 310 -13.24 4.88 1.63
CA PRO A 310 -12.62 5.69 0.59
C PRO A 310 -11.51 6.58 1.17
N CYS A 311 -10.42 6.74 0.42
CA CYS A 311 -9.23 7.53 0.76
C CYS A 311 -8.45 7.06 2.01
N GLY A 312 -8.93 6.05 2.75
CA GLY A 312 -8.28 5.62 4.00
C GLY A 312 -6.83 5.19 3.80
N PRO A 313 -6.56 4.09 3.08
CA PRO A 313 -5.21 3.64 2.75
C PRO A 313 -4.39 4.66 1.95
N PHE A 314 -5.03 5.47 1.11
CA PHE A 314 -4.35 6.56 0.41
C PHE A 314 -3.63 7.49 1.39
N HIS A 315 -4.34 8.02 2.40
CA HIS A 315 -3.76 8.94 3.38
C HIS A 315 -2.89 8.27 4.44
N ALA A 316 -3.28 7.07 4.87
CA ALA A 316 -2.63 6.40 6.00
C ALA A 316 -1.43 5.54 5.59
N MET A 317 -1.31 5.17 4.31
CA MET A 317 -0.26 4.30 3.79
C MET A 317 0.49 4.94 2.62
N LEU A 318 -0.18 5.25 1.51
CA LEU A 318 0.47 5.72 0.29
C LEU A 318 1.16 7.08 0.47
N GLU A 319 0.45 8.07 1.01
CA GLU A 319 1.03 9.41 1.27
C GLU A 319 2.19 9.37 2.27
N ARG A 320 2.26 8.34 3.13
CA ARG A 320 3.31 8.20 4.15
C ARG A 320 4.68 7.81 3.56
N ILE A 321 4.66 7.18 2.40
CA ILE A 321 5.86 6.74 1.69
C ILE A 321 6.18 7.59 0.46
N MET A 322 5.29 8.50 0.11
CA MET A 322 5.44 9.36 -1.05
C MET A 322 6.29 10.60 -0.72
N PRO A 323 7.23 11.01 -1.59
CA PRO A 323 7.56 10.49 -2.92
C PRO A 323 8.83 9.62 -2.94
N TYR A 324 8.87 8.51 -2.20
CA TYR A 324 10.01 7.58 -2.29
C TYR A 324 10.27 7.20 -3.74
N SER A 325 11.50 7.34 -4.23
CA SER A 325 11.80 7.14 -5.65
C SER A 325 11.63 5.68 -6.06
N LEU A 326 10.89 5.43 -7.16
CA LEU A 326 10.47 4.11 -7.62
C LEU A 326 10.84 3.87 -9.08
N ALA A 327 11.00 2.60 -9.46
CA ALA A 327 11.01 2.14 -10.85
C ALA A 327 9.59 2.08 -11.44
N GLY A 328 8.59 1.68 -10.64
CA GLY A 328 7.21 1.55 -11.07
C GLY A 328 6.30 0.92 -10.02
N PHE A 329 5.09 0.60 -10.45
CA PHE A 329 4.03 0.03 -9.64
C PHE A 329 3.62 -1.35 -10.15
N LEU A 330 3.41 -2.29 -9.23
CA LEU A 330 2.66 -3.53 -9.44
C LEU A 330 1.26 -3.30 -8.88
N TRP A 331 0.22 -3.63 -9.64
CA TRP A 331 -1.16 -3.42 -9.21
C TRP A 331 -2.00 -4.68 -9.41
N TYR A 332 -2.55 -5.22 -8.32
CA TYR A 332 -3.44 -6.39 -8.35
C TYR A 332 -4.65 -6.13 -7.46
N GLN A 333 -5.75 -5.70 -8.08
CA GLN A 333 -6.97 -5.26 -7.39
C GLN A 333 -8.14 -5.27 -8.37
N GLY A 334 -9.38 -5.33 -7.89
CA GLY A 334 -10.60 -5.18 -8.66
C GLY A 334 -11.77 -5.95 -8.07
N GLU A 335 -11.55 -6.99 -7.30
CA GLU A 335 -12.55 -7.90 -6.78
C GLU A 335 -13.60 -7.16 -5.92
N GLU A 336 -13.17 -6.24 -5.04
CA GLU A 336 -14.07 -5.46 -4.20
C GLU A 336 -14.92 -4.45 -5.00
N ASP A 337 -14.52 -4.14 -6.23
CA ASP A 337 -15.27 -3.26 -7.13
C ASP A 337 -16.27 -4.01 -8.01
N GLU A 338 -16.48 -5.32 -7.82
CA GLU A 338 -17.35 -6.17 -8.63
C GLU A 338 -18.73 -5.56 -8.84
N GLN A 339 -19.42 -5.20 -7.75
CA GLN A 339 -20.77 -4.64 -7.81
C GLN A 339 -20.83 -3.26 -8.46
N TYR A 340 -19.69 -2.61 -8.64
CA TYR A 340 -19.51 -1.27 -9.20
C TYR A 340 -18.60 -1.27 -10.43
N CYS A 341 -18.47 -2.43 -11.08
CA CYS A 341 -17.56 -2.66 -12.20
C CYS A 341 -17.69 -1.64 -13.33
N GLY A 342 -18.89 -1.05 -13.51
CA GLY A 342 -19.12 0.02 -14.49
C GLY A 342 -18.35 1.32 -14.21
N PHE A 343 -17.89 1.54 -12.98
CA PHE A 343 -17.08 2.70 -12.60
C PHE A 343 -15.57 2.43 -12.67
N TYR A 344 -15.18 1.16 -12.64
CA TYR A 344 -13.80 0.76 -12.44
C TYR A 344 -12.86 1.26 -13.54
N ARG A 345 -13.29 1.24 -14.81
CA ARG A 345 -12.48 1.75 -15.95
C ARG A 345 -12.08 3.21 -15.75
N GLU A 346 -13.04 4.07 -15.39
CA GLU A 346 -12.81 5.49 -15.15
C GLU A 346 -11.87 5.69 -13.96
N LEU A 347 -12.19 5.06 -12.82
CA LEU A 347 -11.41 5.21 -11.59
C LEU A 347 -9.99 4.66 -11.70
N LEU A 348 -9.78 3.55 -12.41
CA LEU A 348 -8.44 3.01 -12.65
C LEU A 348 -7.57 3.99 -13.45
N GLY A 349 -8.12 4.58 -14.50
CA GLY A 349 -7.41 5.61 -15.27
C GLY A 349 -7.09 6.85 -14.44
N MET A 350 -8.03 7.29 -13.60
CA MET A 350 -7.84 8.44 -12.70
C MET A 350 -6.79 8.14 -11.63
N MET A 351 -6.82 6.97 -10.99
CA MET A 351 -5.85 6.55 -9.99
C MET A 351 -4.42 6.51 -10.58
N ILE A 352 -4.25 5.92 -11.76
CA ILE A 352 -2.96 5.89 -12.46
C ILE A 352 -2.45 7.31 -12.71
N GLY A 353 -3.33 8.20 -13.18
CA GLY A 353 -3.00 9.60 -13.42
C GLY A 353 -2.61 10.34 -12.14
N GLU A 354 -3.37 10.15 -11.07
CA GLU A 354 -3.11 10.75 -9.76
C GLU A 354 -1.77 10.27 -9.17
N TRP A 355 -1.52 8.97 -9.13
CA TRP A 355 -0.27 8.43 -8.59
C TRP A 355 0.95 8.95 -9.36
N ARG A 356 0.89 9.00 -10.69
CA ARG A 356 1.95 9.60 -11.52
C ARG A 356 2.17 11.08 -11.25
N ALA A 357 1.09 11.83 -11.02
CA ALA A 357 1.19 13.25 -10.67
C ALA A 357 1.85 13.45 -9.30
N LEU A 358 1.52 12.60 -8.32
CA LEU A 358 2.10 12.62 -6.97
C LEU A 358 3.62 12.35 -6.99
N TRP A 359 4.08 11.41 -7.81
CA TRP A 359 5.51 11.16 -8.04
C TRP A 359 6.17 12.14 -9.03
N SER A 360 5.35 12.98 -9.72
CA SER A 360 5.83 13.88 -10.78
C SER A 360 6.57 13.14 -11.90
N GLU A 361 6.20 11.90 -12.16
CA GLU A 361 6.84 11.02 -13.14
C GLU A 361 5.83 10.06 -13.78
N SER A 362 5.97 9.79 -15.07
CA SER A 362 5.16 8.79 -15.80
C SER A 362 5.68 7.37 -15.53
N LEU A 363 5.60 6.94 -14.26
CA LEU A 363 6.04 5.61 -13.84
C LEU A 363 5.22 4.50 -14.51
N PRO A 364 5.85 3.36 -14.85
CA PRO A 364 5.15 2.20 -15.37
C PRO A 364 4.20 1.61 -14.33
N PHE A 365 3.01 1.16 -14.80
CA PHE A 365 2.08 0.33 -14.06
C PHE A 365 2.04 -1.06 -14.69
N LEU A 366 2.32 -2.08 -13.89
CA LEU A 366 2.18 -3.48 -14.27
C LEU A 366 0.93 -4.03 -13.56
N ILE A 367 -0.15 -4.15 -14.31
CA ILE A 367 -1.44 -4.63 -13.80
C ILE A 367 -1.47 -6.15 -13.90
N VAL A 368 -1.67 -6.83 -12.78
CA VAL A 368 -2.06 -8.24 -12.77
C VAL A 368 -3.57 -8.28 -12.99
N GLN A 369 -3.99 -8.79 -14.15
CA GLN A 369 -5.40 -8.89 -14.49
C GLN A 369 -6.08 -9.91 -13.59
N LEU A 370 -7.32 -9.65 -13.17
CA LEU A 370 -8.10 -10.60 -12.38
C LEU A 370 -8.17 -11.98 -13.06
N PRO A 371 -8.04 -13.09 -12.29
CA PRO A 371 -8.13 -14.44 -12.84
C PRO A 371 -9.56 -14.76 -13.29
N GLN A 372 -9.75 -15.94 -13.83
CA GLN A 372 -11.10 -16.48 -13.98
C GLN A 372 -11.68 -16.82 -12.60
N TRP A 373 -12.90 -16.43 -12.40
CA TRP A 373 -13.66 -16.81 -11.22
C TRP A 373 -15.15 -16.73 -11.52
N ILE A 374 -15.93 -17.66 -10.96
CA ILE A 374 -17.37 -17.64 -11.00
C ILE A 374 -17.93 -18.17 -9.67
N ASP A 375 -18.92 -17.50 -9.11
CA ASP A 375 -19.67 -18.04 -7.97
C ASP A 375 -20.52 -19.21 -8.46
N LYS A 376 -20.32 -20.39 -7.88
CA LYS A 376 -21.10 -21.61 -8.23
C LYS A 376 -22.61 -21.47 -8.05
N LYS A 377 -23.09 -20.60 -7.17
CA LYS A 377 -24.53 -20.33 -7.05
C LYS A 377 -25.11 -19.72 -8.32
N VAL A 378 -24.28 -19.00 -9.07
CA VAL A 378 -24.63 -18.43 -10.38
C VAL A 378 -24.66 -19.54 -11.45
N ASP A 379 -23.78 -20.55 -11.34
CA ASP A 379 -23.69 -21.68 -12.27
C ASP A 379 -24.93 -22.60 -12.18
N GLU A 380 -25.64 -22.62 -11.04
CA GLU A 380 -26.83 -23.48 -10.80
C GLU A 380 -28.13 -22.95 -11.40
N GLY A 381 -28.17 -21.81 -12.08
CA GLY A 381 -29.39 -21.42 -12.81
C GLY A 381 -29.65 -19.96 -13.12
N ASP A 382 -28.97 -19.02 -12.53
CA ASP A 382 -29.31 -17.59 -12.71
C ASP A 382 -28.43 -16.86 -13.74
N GLY A 383 -27.44 -17.53 -14.33
CA GLY A 383 -26.50 -16.95 -15.28
C GLY A 383 -25.43 -16.07 -14.60
N ASP A 384 -24.22 -16.08 -15.14
CA ASP A 384 -23.14 -15.20 -14.69
C ASP A 384 -23.53 -13.73 -14.96
N PRO A 385 -23.56 -12.83 -13.95
CA PRO A 385 -23.83 -11.42 -14.16
C PRO A 385 -22.74 -10.70 -14.99
N MET A 386 -21.68 -11.40 -15.39
CA MET A 386 -20.60 -10.91 -16.26
C MET A 386 -19.86 -9.71 -15.67
N LEU A 387 -19.73 -9.63 -14.35
CA LEU A 387 -19.13 -8.52 -13.64
C LEU A 387 -17.60 -8.58 -13.69
N TRP A 388 -17.00 -9.74 -13.45
CA TRP A 388 -15.55 -9.94 -13.54
C TRP A 388 -14.98 -9.75 -14.95
N PRO A 389 -15.62 -10.22 -16.02
CA PRO A 389 -15.22 -9.89 -17.37
C PRO A 389 -15.16 -8.38 -17.65
N VAL A 390 -16.09 -7.58 -17.09
CA VAL A 390 -16.09 -6.12 -17.22
C VAL A 390 -14.87 -5.48 -16.54
N LEU A 391 -14.51 -5.96 -15.34
CA LEU A 391 -13.32 -5.52 -14.64
C LEU A 391 -12.04 -5.88 -15.42
N ARG A 392 -11.93 -7.12 -15.92
CA ARG A 392 -10.79 -7.54 -16.75
C ARG A 392 -10.66 -6.73 -18.03
N GLU A 393 -11.79 -6.42 -18.68
CA GLU A 393 -11.80 -5.55 -19.85
C GLU A 393 -11.27 -4.16 -19.50
N ALA A 394 -11.70 -3.58 -18.38
CA ALA A 394 -11.21 -2.28 -17.92
C ALA A 394 -9.69 -2.28 -17.66
N GLN A 395 -9.16 -3.34 -17.05
CA GLN A 395 -7.72 -3.53 -16.82
C GLN A 395 -6.94 -3.64 -18.14
N TRP A 396 -7.48 -4.39 -19.09
CA TRP A 396 -6.89 -4.53 -20.43
C TRP A 396 -6.92 -3.22 -21.20
N ASP A 397 -8.03 -2.49 -21.18
CA ASP A 397 -8.17 -1.21 -21.85
C ASP A 397 -7.23 -0.15 -21.28
N ALA A 398 -6.97 -0.14 -19.98
CA ALA A 398 -5.96 0.73 -19.37
C ALA A 398 -4.59 0.47 -20.01
N ALA A 399 -4.21 -0.81 -20.19
CA ALA A 399 -2.95 -1.17 -20.83
C ALA A 399 -2.90 -0.84 -22.34
N GLN A 400 -4.05 -0.74 -23.02
CA GLN A 400 -4.10 -0.38 -24.44
C GLN A 400 -4.16 1.13 -24.68
N SER A 401 -4.67 1.91 -23.71
CA SER A 401 -5.00 3.32 -23.89
C SER A 401 -4.14 4.30 -23.10
N ILE A 402 -3.42 3.82 -22.09
CA ILE A 402 -2.57 4.67 -21.22
C ILE A 402 -1.11 4.29 -21.45
N ASP A 403 -0.28 5.25 -21.80
CA ASP A 403 1.16 5.03 -21.99
C ASP A 403 1.81 4.48 -20.71
N ASN A 404 2.79 3.59 -20.87
CA ASN A 404 3.50 2.93 -19.77
C ASN A 404 2.58 2.17 -18.79
N VAL A 405 1.46 1.65 -19.26
CA VAL A 405 0.61 0.70 -18.53
C VAL A 405 0.65 -0.63 -19.27
N PHE A 406 0.87 -1.69 -18.51
CA PHE A 406 0.98 -3.06 -19.03
C PHE A 406 0.05 -3.97 -18.22
N ALA A 407 -0.59 -4.95 -18.86
CA ALA A 407 -1.41 -5.92 -18.18
C ALA A 407 -0.89 -7.34 -18.44
N ILE A 408 -0.85 -8.15 -17.39
CA ILE A 408 -0.50 -9.56 -17.43
C ILE A 408 -1.78 -10.36 -17.23
N CYS A 409 -2.14 -11.18 -18.20
CA CYS A 409 -3.30 -12.05 -18.13
C CYS A 409 -2.99 -13.26 -17.24
N THR A 410 -3.86 -13.56 -16.29
CA THR A 410 -3.76 -14.71 -15.37
C THR A 410 -4.89 -15.73 -15.56
N MET A 411 -5.60 -15.65 -16.68
CA MET A 411 -6.75 -16.52 -16.97
C MET A 411 -6.43 -18.01 -17.01
N ASP A 412 -5.19 -18.36 -17.30
CA ASP A 412 -4.67 -19.74 -17.39
C ASP A 412 -3.88 -20.16 -16.15
N CYS A 413 -3.77 -19.31 -15.14
CA CYS A 413 -2.97 -19.56 -13.94
C CYS A 413 -3.81 -19.86 -12.69
N GLY A 414 -5.12 -19.57 -12.71
CA GLY A 414 -6.02 -19.72 -11.57
C GLY A 414 -6.88 -20.98 -11.66
N GLU A 415 -7.37 -21.39 -10.51
CA GLU A 415 -8.44 -22.38 -10.42
C GLU A 415 -9.81 -21.71 -10.54
N TYR A 416 -10.74 -22.36 -11.21
CA TYR A 416 -12.06 -21.85 -11.57
C TYR A 416 -12.91 -21.36 -10.37
N ASN A 417 -12.71 -21.91 -9.20
CA ASN A 417 -13.50 -21.67 -7.98
C ASN A 417 -12.66 -21.32 -6.75
N ASN A 418 -11.43 -20.86 -6.98
CA ASN A 418 -10.47 -20.48 -5.95
C ASN A 418 -9.81 -19.15 -6.33
N ILE A 419 -9.95 -18.15 -5.48
CA ILE A 419 -9.39 -16.80 -5.64
C ILE A 419 -8.60 -16.41 -4.40
#